data_739c87affbd2a7a3956cca9b64c5e297
#
_entry.id   739c87affbd2a7a3956cca9b64c5e297
#
_cell.length_a   1.000
_cell.length_b   1.000
_cell.length_c   1.000
_cell.angle_alpha   90.00
_cell.angle_beta   90.00
_cell.angle_gamma   90.00
#
_symmetry.space_group_name_H-M   'P 1'
#
loop_
_entity.id
_entity.type
_entity.pdbx_description
1 polymer ?
#
loop_
_entity_poly.entity_id
_entity_poly.type
_entity_poly.pdbx_seq_one_letter_code
_entity_poly.pdbx_strand_id
1 'polypeptide(L)'
;MAVIEVNEKTAAVDSPRSKSPTSVDADSAAGHLVEEKPKLTWKSYVWDTLDKSPEERKFMFKLDAIILTMASLGYFIKNLDQININNAFVSGMKEDMQLFGNELNYMQTCWTVGYVLGEIPSNLLLTRVRPSIWIPACETTWAVLTILMIKCTSTTQLYVLRFFIGLAESTFYPGMQYIIGSWYRKDELAKRSCIFHASGSIGSMFSGYLMAAVYNLDGVHGWKGWQWLFIVDTVISLPIALAGFFLLPDVPEIAKAWYLSADDIALAQKRMQLEGRANRQPFTKEKLKKIFTSWHLYTLTALYIFFNNGCGLLGQPGFQLWLKGAGYSVKEVNTYPTITSAIVVVTTLIYAWSSDTVFKGARWPPIVFSGLVQIVIYSSLTAWDIPIAWKWGCFLLAGFGGGISGLTFAWAHEICKDDNEERALVTGSMNQMAYVFQAWLPLLIWQQVQAPQYPSGYPTMVALSVGLIGMSFLIRYLHRRELGKQVLAVAA
;
A
#
# COMPACT_ATOMS: atom_id res chain seq x y z
N MET A 1 -33.19 -44.37 50.35
CA MET A 1 -33.08 -44.32 51.84
C MET A 1 -32.41 -43.01 52.15
N ALA A 2 -32.93 -42.07 52.87
CA ALA A 2 -34.13 -41.82 53.60
C ALA A 2 -34.44 -40.32 53.40
N VAL A 3 -35.70 -40.10 53.18
CA VAL A 3 -36.48 -38.88 53.31
C VAL A 3 -36.50 -38.47 54.78
N ILE A 4 -36.41 -37.15 55.07
CA ILE A 4 -37.12 -36.53 56.20
C ILE A 4 -37.53 -35.09 55.75
N GLU A 5 -38.82 -34.92 55.58
CA GLU A 5 -39.65 -33.74 55.72
C GLU A 5 -39.72 -33.34 57.21
N VAL A 6 -40.00 -32.07 57.46
CA VAL A 6 -40.91 -31.51 58.47
C VAL A 6 -40.62 -30.01 58.61
N ASN A 7 -41.48 -29.14 58.18
CA ASN A 7 -42.74 -28.57 58.69
C ASN A 7 -42.65 -27.12 59.15
N GLU A 8 -43.57 -26.35 58.65
CA GLU A 8 -43.96 -24.98 58.98
C GLU A 8 -44.15 -24.68 60.47
N LYS A 9 -43.87 -23.49 60.88
CA LYS A 9 -44.83 -22.64 61.64
C LYS A 9 -44.41 -21.17 61.68
N THR A 10 -45.28 -20.35 61.14
CA THR A 10 -45.64 -18.98 61.39
C THR A 10 -45.21 -18.34 62.71
N ALA A 11 -44.65 -17.12 62.62
CA ALA A 11 -44.95 -16.03 63.56
C ALA A 11 -44.75 -14.69 62.84
N ALA A 12 -45.83 -13.94 62.72
CA ALA A 12 -45.85 -12.55 62.27
C ALA A 12 -45.32 -11.65 63.39
N VAL A 13 -44.40 -10.74 63.05
CA VAL A 13 -44.14 -9.54 63.86
C VAL A 13 -44.00 -8.34 62.92
N ASP A 14 -44.81 -7.34 63.19
CA ASP A 14 -44.95 -6.05 62.49
C ASP A 14 -43.71 -5.20 62.41
N SER A 15 -43.58 -4.55 61.24
CA SER A 15 -43.15 -3.17 60.88
C SER A 15 -41.70 -2.75 61.09
N PRO A 16 -41.25 -1.65 60.51
CA PRO A 16 -41.96 -0.63 59.71
C PRO A 16 -41.41 -0.39 58.29
N ARG A 17 -42.24 0.19 57.45
CA ARG A 17 -41.93 0.75 56.15
C ARG A 17 -40.67 1.64 56.21
N SER A 18 -39.58 1.17 55.58
CA SER A 18 -38.52 2.03 55.10
C SER A 18 -38.69 2.25 53.61
N LYS A 19 -38.76 3.51 53.26
CA LYS A 19 -38.91 4.04 51.91
C LYS A 19 -37.86 3.44 51.00
N SER A 20 -38.29 2.89 49.88
CA SER A 20 -37.45 2.56 48.71
C SER A 20 -36.69 3.83 48.29
N PRO A 21 -35.37 3.82 48.10
CA PRO A 21 -34.67 4.90 47.43
C PRO A 21 -35.11 4.86 45.96
N THR A 22 -35.66 5.97 45.54
CA THR A 22 -35.87 6.37 44.16
C THR A 22 -34.70 5.99 43.29
N SER A 23 -35.04 5.38 42.14
CA SER A 23 -34.17 5.20 41.00
C SER A 23 -33.65 6.54 40.47
N VAL A 24 -32.60 7.03 41.08
CA VAL A 24 -31.81 8.19 40.56
C VAL A 24 -30.37 7.72 40.58
N ASP A 25 -29.72 7.93 39.42
CA ASP A 25 -28.26 7.93 39.25
C ASP A 25 -27.52 6.59 39.04
N ALA A 26 -28.05 5.69 38.14
CA ALA A 26 -27.17 4.76 37.45
C ALA A 26 -26.66 5.30 36.08
N ASP A 27 -27.16 6.44 35.60
CA ASP A 27 -26.78 7.06 34.33
C ASP A 27 -25.70 8.16 34.46
N SER A 28 -25.22 8.49 35.65
CA SER A 28 -24.22 9.53 35.81
C SER A 28 -22.76 9.04 35.91
N ALA A 29 -22.51 7.73 35.84
CA ALA A 29 -21.16 7.18 35.88
C ALA A 29 -20.57 6.86 34.48
N ALA A 30 -21.35 6.98 33.42
CA ALA A 30 -20.84 7.03 32.04
C ALA A 30 -20.60 8.51 31.66
N GLY A 31 -19.75 9.18 32.41
CA GLY A 31 -19.19 10.46 31.99
C GLY A 31 -18.47 10.25 30.68
N HIS A 32 -19.15 10.54 29.57
CA HIS A 32 -18.49 10.80 28.32
C HIS A 32 -17.45 11.88 28.61
N LEU A 33 -16.19 11.48 28.69
CA LEU A 33 -15.07 12.40 28.54
C LEU A 33 -15.19 12.95 27.12
N VAL A 34 -16.02 13.98 26.96
CA VAL A 34 -16.03 14.81 25.77
C VAL A 34 -14.70 15.52 25.79
N GLU A 35 -13.71 14.93 25.19
CA GLU A 35 -12.45 15.60 24.91
C GLU A 35 -12.82 16.84 24.09
N GLU A 36 -12.70 18.05 24.66
CA GLU A 36 -12.84 19.28 23.88
C GLU A 36 -11.93 19.17 22.69
N LYS A 37 -12.51 19.09 21.51
CA LYS A 37 -11.73 19.05 20.26
C LYS A 37 -10.86 20.30 20.25
N PRO A 38 -9.53 20.16 20.24
CA PRO A 38 -8.65 21.30 20.24
C PRO A 38 -9.00 22.21 19.07
N LYS A 39 -9.04 23.53 19.29
CA LYS A 39 -9.30 24.47 18.19
C LYS A 39 -8.21 24.32 17.15
N LEU A 40 -8.57 23.74 16.01
CA LEU A 40 -7.67 23.53 14.88
C LEU A 40 -7.17 24.89 14.40
N THR A 41 -5.88 25.13 14.52
CA THR A 41 -5.22 26.30 13.94
C THR A 41 -4.77 26.00 12.51
N TRP A 42 -4.40 27.00 11.72
CA TRP A 42 -3.86 26.78 10.38
C TRP A 42 -2.61 25.87 10.39
N LYS A 43 -1.89 25.79 11.52
CA LYS A 43 -0.71 24.93 11.72
C LYS A 43 -1.04 23.45 11.62
N SER A 44 -2.21 23.01 12.10
CA SER A 44 -2.65 21.61 12.02
C SER A 44 -2.96 21.16 10.59
N TYR A 45 -3.28 22.10 9.67
CA TYR A 45 -3.38 21.77 8.24
C TYR A 45 -2.03 21.37 7.65
N VAL A 46 -0.92 21.96 8.14
CA VAL A 46 0.43 21.58 7.75
C VAL A 46 0.85 20.28 8.46
N TRP A 47 0.77 20.28 9.79
CA TRP A 47 1.14 19.10 10.58
C TRP A 47 0.29 19.00 11.85
N ASP A 48 -0.42 17.87 11.99
CA ASP A 48 -1.43 17.64 13.05
C ASP A 48 -0.88 17.69 14.48
N THR A 49 0.40 17.37 14.68
CA THR A 49 1.03 17.38 16.01
C THR A 49 1.29 18.77 16.56
N LEU A 50 1.23 19.83 15.74
CA LEU A 50 1.57 21.19 16.18
C LEU A 50 0.55 21.79 17.15
N ASP A 51 -0.71 21.35 17.10
CA ASP A 51 -1.79 21.82 17.97
C ASP A 51 -2.07 20.89 19.17
N LYS A 52 -1.27 19.82 19.34
CA LYS A 52 -1.41 18.87 20.45
C LYS A 52 -0.71 19.34 21.73
N SER A 53 -1.07 18.71 22.86
CA SER A 53 -0.41 18.97 24.15
C SER A 53 1.11 18.73 24.05
N PRO A 54 1.93 19.40 24.87
CA PRO A 54 3.38 19.21 24.85
C PRO A 54 3.82 17.75 25.04
N GLU A 55 3.13 17.00 25.89
CA GLU A 55 3.39 15.57 26.16
C GLU A 55 3.07 14.72 24.93
N GLU A 56 1.88 14.88 24.37
CA GLU A 56 1.44 14.17 23.18
C GLU A 56 2.31 14.53 21.97
N ARG A 57 2.73 15.78 21.84
CA ARG A 57 3.64 16.23 20.78
C ARG A 57 5.02 15.58 20.89
N LYS A 58 5.57 15.46 22.11
CA LYS A 58 6.85 14.77 22.36
C LYS A 58 6.75 13.27 22.03
N PHE A 59 5.65 12.64 22.41
CA PHE A 59 5.36 11.25 22.10
C PHE A 59 5.24 11.04 20.57
N MET A 60 4.44 11.85 19.89
CA MET A 60 4.27 11.78 18.45
C MET A 60 5.58 11.98 17.68
N PHE A 61 6.43 12.91 18.16
CA PHE A 61 7.75 13.10 17.57
C PHE A 61 8.63 11.85 17.64
N LYS A 62 8.60 11.12 18.78
CA LYS A 62 9.32 9.83 18.90
C LYS A 62 8.79 8.79 17.91
N LEU A 63 7.46 8.68 17.76
CA LEU A 63 6.84 7.76 16.82
C LEU A 63 7.20 8.11 15.37
N ASP A 64 7.07 9.38 15.00
CA ASP A 64 7.39 9.86 13.66
C ASP A 64 8.88 9.68 13.33
N ALA A 65 9.77 9.97 14.27
CA ALA A 65 11.21 9.83 14.11
C ALA A 65 11.66 8.37 13.92
N ILE A 66 10.93 7.39 14.45
CA ILE A 66 11.34 6.00 14.40
C ILE A 66 10.41 5.18 13.50
N ILE A 67 9.12 5.09 13.82
CA ILE A 67 8.19 4.23 13.07
C ILE A 67 8.02 4.73 11.63
N LEU A 68 7.71 6.03 11.46
CA LEU A 68 7.48 6.58 10.13
C LEU A 68 8.75 6.59 9.29
N THR A 69 9.92 6.88 9.92
CA THR A 69 11.21 6.85 9.22
C THR A 69 11.57 5.43 8.79
N MET A 70 11.46 4.43 9.68
CA MET A 70 11.75 3.03 9.33
C MET A 70 10.79 2.50 8.28
N ALA A 71 9.49 2.81 8.40
CA ALA A 71 8.50 2.47 7.39
C ALA A 71 8.84 3.06 6.03
N SER A 72 9.18 4.35 6.00
CA SER A 72 9.52 5.07 4.77
C SER A 72 10.81 4.56 4.14
N LEU A 73 11.85 4.29 4.93
CA LEU A 73 13.11 3.72 4.44
C LEU A 73 12.91 2.31 3.88
N GLY A 74 12.21 1.44 4.57
CA GLY A 74 11.94 0.09 4.09
C GLY A 74 11.08 0.09 2.82
N TYR A 75 10.07 0.98 2.72
CA TYR A 75 9.27 1.09 1.49
C TYR A 75 10.04 1.71 0.32
N PHE A 76 10.94 2.63 0.61
CA PHE A 76 11.92 3.15 -0.35
C PHE A 76 12.78 2.02 -0.91
N ILE A 77 13.38 1.18 -0.04
CA ILE A 77 14.23 0.05 -0.45
C ILE A 77 13.42 -0.96 -1.26
N LYS A 78 12.23 -1.34 -0.79
CA LYS A 78 11.37 -2.29 -1.49
C LYS A 78 11.12 -1.85 -2.93
N ASN A 79 10.80 -0.58 -3.16
CA ASN A 79 10.56 -0.06 -4.51
C ASN A 79 11.85 0.10 -5.33
N LEU A 80 12.98 0.41 -4.66
CA LEU A 80 14.30 0.41 -5.25
C LEU A 80 14.64 -0.97 -5.83
N ASP A 81 14.57 -2.02 -5.01
CA ASP A 81 14.81 -3.42 -5.39
C ASP A 81 13.92 -3.87 -6.55
N GLN A 82 12.63 -3.53 -6.48
CA GLN A 82 11.65 -3.94 -7.48
C GLN A 82 11.97 -3.37 -8.87
N ILE A 83 12.45 -2.12 -8.95
CA ILE A 83 12.79 -1.45 -10.22
C ILE A 83 14.19 -1.81 -10.69
N ASN A 84 15.12 -2.17 -9.80
CA ASN A 84 16.50 -2.49 -10.12
C ASN A 84 16.63 -3.59 -11.16
N ILE A 85 15.72 -4.58 -11.21
CA ILE A 85 15.76 -5.63 -12.24
C ILE A 85 15.59 -5.06 -13.66
N ASN A 86 14.70 -4.06 -13.82
CA ASN A 86 14.48 -3.41 -15.12
C ASN A 86 15.71 -2.57 -15.51
N ASN A 87 16.28 -1.83 -14.56
CA ASN A 87 17.46 -1.00 -14.77
C ASN A 87 18.70 -1.86 -15.10
N ALA A 88 18.89 -2.97 -14.37
CA ALA A 88 19.95 -3.95 -14.66
C ALA A 88 19.79 -4.56 -16.05
N PHE A 89 18.55 -4.94 -16.41
CA PHE A 89 18.23 -5.55 -17.70
C PHE A 89 18.61 -4.65 -18.88
N VAL A 90 18.23 -3.37 -18.85
CA VAL A 90 18.54 -2.45 -19.94
C VAL A 90 20.03 -2.00 -19.96
N SER A 91 20.75 -2.20 -18.86
CA SER A 91 22.12 -1.73 -18.64
C SER A 91 23.19 -2.83 -18.73
N GLY A 92 22.94 -3.88 -19.53
CA GLY A 92 23.92 -4.90 -19.86
C GLY A 92 23.59 -6.31 -19.39
N MET A 93 22.69 -6.51 -18.42
CA MET A 93 22.29 -7.83 -17.95
C MET A 93 21.66 -8.67 -19.05
N LYS A 94 20.88 -8.03 -19.95
CA LYS A 94 20.27 -8.68 -21.12
C LYS A 94 21.29 -9.37 -21.99
N GLU A 95 22.36 -8.65 -22.31
CA GLU A 95 23.43 -9.12 -23.21
C GLU A 95 24.31 -10.15 -22.50
N ASP A 96 24.70 -9.92 -21.26
CA ASP A 96 25.57 -10.80 -20.47
C ASP A 96 24.94 -12.18 -20.19
N MET A 97 23.66 -12.19 -19.89
CA MET A 97 22.89 -13.42 -19.56
C MET A 97 22.13 -13.97 -20.77
N GLN A 98 22.26 -13.36 -21.96
CA GLN A 98 21.59 -13.74 -23.21
C GLN A 98 20.06 -13.81 -23.07
N LEU A 99 19.46 -12.80 -22.42
CA LEU A 99 18.02 -12.72 -22.15
C LEU A 99 17.27 -12.09 -23.34
N PHE A 100 17.22 -12.78 -24.47
CA PHE A 100 16.67 -12.25 -25.72
C PHE A 100 15.21 -12.67 -26.00
N GLY A 101 14.65 -13.57 -25.20
CA GLY A 101 13.25 -13.96 -25.24
C GLY A 101 12.36 -13.14 -24.29
N ASN A 102 11.47 -13.79 -23.59
CA ASN A 102 10.56 -13.18 -22.60
C ASN A 102 11.04 -13.38 -21.14
N GLU A 103 12.34 -13.58 -20.92
CA GLU A 103 12.91 -13.95 -19.62
C GLU A 103 12.65 -12.88 -18.57
N LEU A 104 12.69 -11.58 -18.94
CA LEU A 104 12.36 -10.49 -18.01
C LEU A 104 10.91 -10.60 -17.54
N ASN A 105 9.98 -10.89 -18.44
CA ASN A 105 8.58 -11.09 -18.07
C ASN A 105 8.43 -12.28 -17.10
N TYR A 106 9.15 -13.38 -17.33
CA TYR A 106 9.13 -14.54 -16.44
C TYR A 106 9.74 -14.23 -15.08
N MET A 107 10.82 -13.45 -15.00
CA MET A 107 11.40 -12.98 -13.74
C MET A 107 10.41 -12.11 -12.94
N GLN A 108 9.72 -11.20 -13.60
CA GLN A 108 8.69 -10.35 -12.97
C GLN A 108 7.49 -11.18 -12.53
N THR A 109 7.06 -12.15 -13.33
CA THR A 109 5.98 -13.08 -12.96
C THR A 109 6.34 -13.94 -11.76
N CYS A 110 7.55 -14.53 -11.74
CA CYS A 110 8.02 -15.33 -10.60
C CYS A 110 8.00 -14.50 -9.30
N TRP A 111 8.47 -13.26 -9.37
CA TRP A 111 8.39 -12.34 -8.23
C TRP A 111 6.94 -12.08 -7.80
N THR A 112 6.05 -11.76 -8.74
CA THR A 112 4.63 -11.47 -8.45
C THR A 112 3.91 -12.70 -7.88
N VAL A 113 4.18 -13.89 -8.40
CA VAL A 113 3.61 -15.14 -7.87
C VAL A 113 4.09 -15.39 -6.43
N GLY A 114 5.39 -15.23 -6.16
CA GLY A 114 5.93 -15.29 -4.81
C GLY A 114 5.26 -14.31 -3.87
N TYR A 115 5.08 -13.06 -4.32
CA TYR A 115 4.41 -12.00 -3.57
C TYR A 115 2.96 -12.36 -3.23
N VAL A 116 2.17 -12.77 -4.21
CA VAL A 116 0.75 -13.16 -4.03
C VAL A 116 0.60 -14.35 -3.08
N LEU A 117 1.45 -15.37 -3.22
CA LEU A 117 1.42 -16.55 -2.36
C LEU A 117 1.87 -16.25 -0.93
N GLY A 118 2.79 -15.30 -0.75
CA GLY A 118 3.31 -14.90 0.55
C GLY A 118 2.39 -13.97 1.33
N GLU A 119 1.59 -13.15 0.68
CA GLU A 119 0.84 -12.05 1.31
C GLU A 119 -0.13 -12.55 2.39
N ILE A 120 -0.97 -13.55 2.09
CA ILE A 120 -1.94 -14.09 3.06
C ILE A 120 -1.26 -14.83 4.21
N PRO A 121 -0.35 -15.82 3.98
CA PRO A 121 0.34 -16.50 5.07
C PRO A 121 1.14 -15.55 5.97
N SER A 122 1.80 -14.55 5.38
CA SER A 122 2.57 -13.59 6.13
C SER A 122 1.72 -12.69 7.02
N ASN A 123 0.57 -12.24 6.51
CA ASN A 123 -0.40 -11.47 7.31
C ASN A 123 -0.94 -12.29 8.49
N LEU A 124 -1.15 -13.59 8.29
CA LEU A 124 -1.55 -14.49 9.39
C LEU A 124 -0.41 -14.67 10.41
N LEU A 125 0.84 -14.74 9.95
CA LEU A 125 2.00 -14.82 10.85
C LEU A 125 2.17 -13.56 11.68
N LEU A 126 1.91 -12.37 11.13
CA LEU A 126 1.95 -11.09 11.85
C LEU A 126 0.97 -11.01 13.03
N THR A 127 -0.07 -11.85 13.06
CA THR A 127 -0.98 -11.93 14.21
C THR A 127 -0.45 -12.81 15.34
N ARG A 128 0.57 -13.63 15.10
CA ARG A 128 1.13 -14.60 16.05
C ARG A 128 2.61 -14.34 16.37
N VAL A 129 3.37 -13.89 15.39
CA VAL A 129 4.78 -13.53 15.53
C VAL A 129 4.90 -12.02 15.74
N ARG A 130 5.85 -11.59 16.54
CA ARG A 130 6.11 -10.17 16.78
C ARG A 130 6.51 -9.45 15.49
N PRO A 131 5.80 -8.37 15.12
CA PRO A 131 6.13 -7.58 13.94
C PRO A 131 7.59 -7.08 13.95
N SER A 132 8.11 -6.71 15.13
CA SER A 132 9.51 -6.26 15.33
C SER A 132 10.57 -7.30 14.97
N ILE A 133 10.20 -8.58 14.86
CA ILE A 133 11.09 -9.66 14.43
C ILE A 133 10.76 -10.09 13.00
N TRP A 134 9.47 -10.28 12.69
CA TRP A 134 9.07 -10.86 11.41
C TRP A 134 9.37 -9.95 10.22
N ILE A 135 9.04 -8.65 10.32
CA ILE A 135 9.27 -7.71 9.23
C ILE A 135 10.78 -7.56 8.92
N PRO A 136 11.67 -7.25 9.88
CA PRO A 136 13.10 -7.14 9.60
C PRO A 136 13.74 -8.47 9.17
N ALA A 137 13.23 -9.63 9.62
CA ALA A 137 13.70 -10.92 9.15
C ALA A 137 13.39 -11.14 7.67
N CYS A 138 12.20 -10.78 7.22
CA CYS A 138 11.84 -10.79 5.81
C CYS A 138 12.67 -9.79 5.00
N GLU A 139 12.89 -8.56 5.51
CA GLU A 139 13.75 -7.55 4.88
C GLU A 139 15.18 -8.06 4.70
N THR A 140 15.77 -8.62 5.75
CA THR A 140 17.10 -9.21 5.70
C THR A 140 17.16 -10.36 4.70
N THR A 141 16.12 -11.19 4.66
CA THR A 141 16.06 -12.34 3.74
C THR A 141 16.06 -11.88 2.29
N TRP A 142 15.22 -10.91 1.91
CA TRP A 142 15.24 -10.45 0.51
C TRP A 142 16.53 -9.73 0.15
N ALA A 143 17.12 -8.93 1.06
CA ALA A 143 18.40 -8.27 0.80
C ALA A 143 19.53 -9.29 0.54
N VAL A 144 19.56 -10.41 1.29
CA VAL A 144 20.50 -11.50 1.05
C VAL A 144 20.21 -12.22 -0.27
N LEU A 145 18.96 -12.45 -0.62
CA LEU A 145 18.60 -13.06 -1.90
C LEU A 145 18.93 -12.16 -3.08
N THR A 146 18.80 -10.84 -2.93
CA THR A 146 19.15 -9.85 -3.97
C THR A 146 20.65 -9.88 -4.28
N ILE A 147 21.53 -9.93 -3.27
CA ILE A 147 22.98 -10.02 -3.54
C ILE A 147 23.35 -11.34 -4.22
N LEU A 148 22.64 -12.43 -3.96
CA LEU A 148 22.92 -13.72 -4.62
C LEU A 148 22.66 -13.68 -6.13
N MET A 149 21.83 -12.74 -6.63
CA MET A 149 21.57 -12.58 -8.05
C MET A 149 22.84 -12.28 -8.86
N ILE A 150 23.87 -11.65 -8.27
CA ILE A 150 25.12 -11.35 -8.96
C ILE A 150 25.93 -12.61 -9.35
N LYS A 151 25.66 -13.72 -8.67
CA LYS A 151 26.34 -15.02 -8.91
C LYS A 151 25.58 -15.95 -9.85
N CYS A 152 24.39 -15.55 -10.29
CA CYS A 152 23.59 -16.34 -11.20
C CYS A 152 24.28 -16.48 -12.58
N THR A 153 24.29 -17.71 -13.07
CA THR A 153 24.83 -18.07 -14.39
C THR A 153 23.76 -18.61 -15.33
N SER A 154 22.54 -18.81 -14.82
CA SER A 154 21.40 -19.30 -15.62
C SER A 154 20.12 -18.53 -15.29
N THR A 155 19.21 -18.45 -16.28
CA THR A 155 17.87 -17.83 -16.12
C THR A 155 17.02 -18.53 -15.07
N THR A 156 17.13 -19.84 -14.93
CA THR A 156 16.40 -20.62 -13.91
C THR A 156 16.76 -20.19 -12.50
N GLN A 157 18.05 -19.92 -12.23
CA GLN A 157 18.48 -19.41 -10.92
C GLN A 157 17.86 -18.05 -10.63
N LEU A 158 17.79 -17.15 -11.63
CA LEU A 158 17.13 -15.84 -11.48
C LEU A 158 15.64 -16.00 -11.19
N TYR A 159 14.93 -16.91 -11.85
CA TYR A 159 13.50 -17.16 -11.59
C TYR A 159 13.25 -17.61 -10.15
N VAL A 160 14.06 -18.57 -9.67
CA VAL A 160 13.96 -19.10 -8.31
C VAL A 160 14.23 -17.99 -7.28
N LEU A 161 15.32 -17.22 -7.46
CA LEU A 161 15.61 -16.11 -6.54
C LEU A 161 14.51 -15.05 -6.56
N ARG A 162 14.02 -14.66 -7.73
CA ARG A 162 12.92 -13.68 -7.85
C ARG A 162 11.64 -14.15 -7.17
N PHE A 163 11.33 -15.46 -7.23
CA PHE A 163 10.19 -16.01 -6.51
C PHE A 163 10.35 -15.86 -4.98
N PHE A 164 11.50 -16.23 -4.42
CA PHE A 164 11.75 -16.12 -2.99
C PHE A 164 11.89 -14.67 -2.51
N ILE A 165 12.43 -13.78 -3.34
CA ILE A 165 12.44 -12.33 -3.07
C ILE A 165 10.99 -11.83 -2.97
N GLY A 166 10.13 -12.14 -3.94
CA GLY A 166 8.71 -11.77 -3.90
C GLY A 166 8.00 -12.31 -2.67
N LEU A 167 8.26 -13.57 -2.29
CA LEU A 167 7.71 -14.19 -1.09
C LEU A 167 8.11 -13.44 0.19
N ALA A 168 9.37 -13.03 0.32
CA ALA A 168 9.85 -12.28 1.47
C ALA A 168 9.32 -10.84 1.49
N GLU A 169 9.28 -10.15 0.35
CA GLU A 169 8.78 -8.79 0.23
C GLU A 169 7.28 -8.63 0.49
N SER A 170 6.50 -9.71 0.33
CA SER A 170 5.04 -9.71 0.51
C SER A 170 4.59 -9.26 1.90
N THR A 171 5.45 -9.46 2.91
CA THR A 171 5.21 -9.09 4.30
C THR A 171 5.22 -7.58 4.54
N PHE A 172 6.05 -6.86 3.79
CA PHE A 172 6.48 -5.52 4.18
C PHE A 172 5.31 -4.51 4.18
N TYR A 173 4.62 -4.36 3.04
CA TYR A 173 3.58 -3.35 2.91
C TYR A 173 2.42 -3.55 3.90
N PRO A 174 1.79 -4.73 3.98
CA PRO A 174 0.71 -4.95 4.95
C PRO A 174 1.19 -4.92 6.40
N GLY A 175 2.41 -5.40 6.67
CA GLY A 175 3.01 -5.38 8.00
C GLY A 175 3.26 -3.96 8.50
N MET A 176 3.82 -3.09 7.67
CA MET A 176 4.03 -1.69 8.03
C MET A 176 2.72 -0.92 8.17
N GLN A 177 1.72 -1.17 7.31
CA GLN A 177 0.38 -0.59 7.47
C GLN A 177 -0.29 -1.05 8.77
N TYR A 178 -0.06 -2.30 9.19
CA TYR A 178 -0.55 -2.81 10.47
C TYR A 178 0.11 -2.08 11.65
N ILE A 179 1.44 -1.88 11.64
CA ILE A 179 2.14 -1.14 12.68
C ILE A 179 1.69 0.32 12.70
N ILE A 180 1.73 1.02 11.57
CA ILE A 180 1.30 2.42 11.46
C ILE A 180 -0.14 2.56 11.98
N GLY A 181 -1.04 1.65 11.55
CA GLY A 181 -2.41 1.61 12.03
C GLY A 181 -2.56 1.34 13.53
N SER A 182 -1.59 0.69 14.18
CA SER A 182 -1.65 0.36 15.61
C SER A 182 -1.17 1.49 16.52
N TRP A 183 -0.36 2.43 16.01
CA TRP A 183 0.23 3.52 16.79
C TRP A 183 -0.41 4.88 16.55
N TYR A 184 -1.00 5.12 15.36
CA TYR A 184 -1.54 6.42 14.96
C TYR A 184 -3.06 6.43 14.94
N ARG A 185 -3.67 7.56 15.36
CA ARG A 185 -5.11 7.81 15.31
C ARG A 185 -5.57 8.05 13.87
N LYS A 186 -6.89 7.95 13.62
CA LYS A 186 -7.47 8.12 12.27
C LYS A 186 -7.16 9.49 11.66
N ASP A 187 -7.19 10.56 12.48
CA ASP A 187 -6.89 11.93 12.05
C ASP A 187 -5.41 12.15 11.70
N GLU A 188 -4.51 11.32 12.27
CA GLU A 188 -3.05 11.39 12.07
C GLU A 188 -2.59 10.49 10.91
N LEU A 189 -3.34 9.43 10.64
CA LEU A 189 -2.95 8.34 9.76
C LEU A 189 -2.76 8.78 8.31
N ALA A 190 -3.62 9.68 7.80
CA ALA A 190 -3.63 10.07 6.39
C ALA A 190 -2.31 10.70 5.95
N LYS A 191 -1.78 11.69 6.69
CA LYS A 191 -0.53 12.37 6.35
C LYS A 191 0.67 11.43 6.37
N ARG A 192 0.73 10.54 7.37
CA ARG A 192 1.81 9.57 7.54
C ARG A 192 1.78 8.48 6.48
N SER A 193 0.59 8.01 6.13
CA SER A 193 0.42 7.09 5.00
C SER A 193 0.85 7.73 3.67
N CYS A 194 0.58 9.02 3.45
CA CYS A 194 1.04 9.73 2.26
C CYS A 194 2.58 9.80 2.21
N ILE A 195 3.26 10.10 3.32
CA ILE A 195 4.73 10.11 3.38
C ILE A 195 5.28 8.71 3.10
N PHE A 196 4.71 7.70 3.74
CA PHE A 196 5.07 6.30 3.50
C PHE A 196 4.93 5.92 2.02
N HIS A 197 3.82 6.25 1.37
CA HIS A 197 3.62 5.99 -0.06
C HIS A 197 4.57 6.79 -0.96
N ALA A 198 4.80 8.06 -0.65
CA ALA A 198 5.71 8.91 -1.43
C ALA A 198 7.14 8.36 -1.40
N SER A 199 7.58 7.78 -0.29
CA SER A 199 8.91 7.18 -0.18
C SER A 199 9.15 6.05 -1.19
N GLY A 200 8.11 5.27 -1.51
CA GLY A 200 8.21 4.24 -2.55
C GLY A 200 8.46 4.83 -3.95
N SER A 201 7.75 5.91 -4.31
CA SER A 201 7.99 6.60 -5.58
C SER A 201 9.39 7.22 -5.66
N ILE A 202 9.88 7.77 -4.53
CA ILE A 202 11.25 8.29 -4.42
C ILE A 202 12.27 7.13 -4.58
N GLY A 203 12.00 5.95 -4.00
CA GLY A 203 12.83 4.75 -4.18
C GLY A 203 12.94 4.35 -5.65
N SER A 204 11.82 4.33 -6.37
CA SER A 204 11.80 4.04 -7.81
C SER A 204 12.60 5.07 -8.62
N MET A 205 12.51 6.36 -8.30
CA MET A 205 13.34 7.40 -8.93
C MET A 205 14.82 7.21 -8.64
N PHE A 206 15.15 6.94 -7.38
CA PHE A 206 16.53 6.75 -6.94
C PHE A 206 17.21 5.57 -7.65
N SER A 207 16.48 4.49 -7.94
CA SER A 207 16.98 3.33 -8.69
C SER A 207 17.59 3.70 -10.04
N GLY A 208 16.96 4.59 -10.80
CA GLY A 208 17.50 5.07 -12.08
C GLY A 208 18.79 5.86 -11.93
N TYR A 209 18.85 6.77 -10.96
CA TYR A 209 20.08 7.53 -10.66
C TYR A 209 21.19 6.64 -10.10
N LEU A 210 20.82 5.67 -9.26
CA LEU A 210 21.75 4.69 -8.71
C LEU A 210 22.41 3.89 -9.85
N MET A 211 21.63 3.34 -10.77
CA MET A 211 22.17 2.63 -11.94
C MET A 211 23.11 3.51 -12.76
N ALA A 212 22.69 4.75 -13.05
CA ALA A 212 23.52 5.68 -13.80
C ALA A 212 24.87 6.00 -13.11
N ALA A 213 24.89 6.02 -11.77
CA ALA A 213 26.09 6.27 -10.99
C ALA A 213 27.00 5.03 -10.93
N VAL A 214 26.43 3.86 -10.61
CA VAL A 214 27.21 2.63 -10.44
C VAL A 214 27.69 2.04 -11.77
N TYR A 215 27.10 2.41 -12.90
CA TYR A 215 27.54 1.96 -14.22
C TYR A 215 28.99 2.38 -14.52
N ASN A 216 29.48 3.47 -13.93
CA ASN A 216 30.87 3.88 -14.04
C ASN A 216 31.86 2.90 -13.39
N LEU A 217 31.37 1.94 -12.59
CA LEU A 217 32.15 0.86 -11.97
C LEU A 217 32.19 -0.40 -12.85
N ASP A 218 31.68 -0.34 -14.08
CA ASP A 218 31.70 -1.48 -14.99
C ASP A 218 33.13 -1.96 -15.22
N GLY A 219 33.38 -3.28 -15.03
CA GLY A 219 34.69 -3.90 -15.11
C GLY A 219 35.57 -3.80 -13.86
N VAL A 220 35.23 -2.96 -12.87
CA VAL A 220 35.98 -2.85 -11.62
C VAL A 220 35.86 -4.16 -10.83
N HIS A 221 37.00 -4.70 -10.38
CA HIS A 221 37.09 -6.02 -9.73
C HIS A 221 36.46 -7.19 -10.52
N GLY A 222 36.33 -7.03 -11.84
CA GLY A 222 35.74 -8.03 -12.72
C GLY A 222 34.21 -8.12 -12.68
N TRP A 223 33.55 -7.19 -11.98
CA TRP A 223 32.08 -7.12 -11.92
C TRP A 223 31.53 -6.19 -13.01
N LYS A 224 30.39 -6.61 -13.60
CA LYS A 224 29.66 -5.80 -14.56
C LYS A 224 28.86 -4.67 -13.88
N GLY A 225 28.56 -3.60 -14.63
CA GLY A 225 27.81 -2.47 -14.10
C GLY A 225 26.45 -2.84 -13.48
N TRP A 226 25.72 -3.79 -14.10
CA TRP A 226 24.47 -4.28 -13.54
C TRP A 226 24.65 -5.09 -12.24
N GLN A 227 25.78 -5.78 -12.05
CA GLN A 227 26.09 -6.49 -10.81
C GLN A 227 26.40 -5.50 -9.68
N TRP A 228 27.11 -4.41 -9.98
CA TRP A 228 27.35 -3.33 -9.04
C TRP A 228 26.06 -2.71 -8.51
N LEU A 229 25.00 -2.64 -9.34
CA LEU A 229 23.69 -2.17 -8.89
C LEU A 229 23.17 -3.00 -7.72
N PHE A 230 23.16 -4.32 -7.83
CA PHE A 230 22.71 -5.21 -6.75
C PHE A 230 23.64 -5.23 -5.54
N ILE A 231 24.95 -5.05 -5.74
CA ILE A 231 25.90 -4.92 -4.62
C ILE A 231 25.58 -3.66 -3.80
N VAL A 232 25.49 -2.50 -4.45
CA VAL A 232 25.27 -1.23 -3.76
C VAL A 232 23.86 -1.20 -3.15
N ASP A 233 22.87 -1.75 -3.84
CA ASP A 233 21.52 -1.92 -3.32
C ASP A 233 21.52 -2.71 -2.00
N THR A 234 22.20 -3.86 -1.96
CA THR A 234 22.33 -4.66 -0.73
C THR A 234 23.10 -3.91 0.37
N VAL A 235 24.13 -3.14 0.02
CA VAL A 235 24.88 -2.32 0.98
C VAL A 235 24.00 -1.24 1.62
N ILE A 236 22.99 -0.75 0.90
CA ILE A 236 22.01 0.21 1.44
C ILE A 236 20.92 -0.52 2.23
N SER A 237 20.35 -1.60 1.69
CA SER A 237 19.18 -2.28 2.24
C SER A 237 19.48 -3.10 3.49
N LEU A 238 20.60 -3.83 3.51
CA LEU A 238 20.92 -4.72 4.63
C LEU A 238 21.11 -4.00 5.97
N PRO A 239 21.85 -2.87 6.08
CA PRO A 239 21.94 -2.13 7.34
C PRO A 239 20.59 -1.61 7.84
N ILE A 240 19.69 -1.19 6.93
CA ILE A 240 18.36 -0.70 7.30
C ILE A 240 17.50 -1.86 7.80
N ALA A 241 17.53 -3.01 7.13
CA ALA A 241 16.83 -4.22 7.56
C ALA A 241 17.32 -4.67 8.96
N LEU A 242 18.63 -4.68 9.18
CA LEU A 242 19.22 -5.03 10.48
C LEU A 242 18.86 -4.01 11.58
N ALA A 243 18.83 -2.72 11.25
CA ALA A 243 18.38 -1.67 12.18
C ALA A 243 16.90 -1.87 12.57
N GLY A 244 16.08 -2.42 11.68
CA GLY A 244 14.68 -2.75 11.93
C GLY A 244 14.47 -3.63 13.16
N PHE A 245 15.35 -4.61 13.43
CA PHE A 245 15.27 -5.46 14.64
C PHE A 245 15.36 -4.68 15.94
N PHE A 246 16.03 -3.54 15.95
CA PHE A 246 16.25 -2.72 17.13
C PHE A 246 15.31 -1.52 17.22
N LEU A 247 14.85 -1.01 16.08
CA LEU A 247 14.09 0.24 16.00
C LEU A 247 12.60 -0.01 15.81
N LEU A 248 12.18 -1.07 15.11
CA LEU A 248 10.76 -1.32 14.86
C LEU A 248 10.09 -1.79 16.16
N PRO A 249 9.04 -1.09 16.65
CA PRO A 249 8.33 -1.55 17.82
C PRO A 249 7.29 -2.61 17.45
N ASP A 250 6.89 -3.40 18.42
CA ASP A 250 5.69 -4.20 18.36
C ASP A 250 4.44 -3.31 18.50
N VAL A 251 3.24 -3.90 18.39
CA VAL A 251 1.98 -3.18 18.69
C VAL A 251 1.94 -2.71 20.15
N PRO A 252 1.21 -1.61 20.48
CA PRO A 252 1.24 -0.99 21.81
C PRO A 252 0.96 -1.93 22.99
N GLU A 253 0.20 -3.02 22.77
CA GLU A 253 -0.18 -3.99 23.80
C GLU A 253 1.00 -4.84 24.29
N ILE A 254 1.99 -5.08 23.43
CA ILE A 254 3.16 -5.94 23.72
C ILE A 254 4.50 -5.23 23.50
N ALA A 255 4.48 -3.94 23.22
CA ALA A 255 5.68 -3.17 22.91
C ALA A 255 6.67 -3.12 24.07
N LYS A 256 7.94 -3.35 23.75
CA LYS A 256 9.09 -3.27 24.69
C LYS A 256 10.25 -2.49 24.06
N ALA A 257 9.94 -1.48 23.26
CA ALA A 257 10.97 -0.70 22.58
C ALA A 257 11.75 0.16 23.61
N TRP A 258 13.07 0.13 23.53
CA TRP A 258 13.99 0.81 24.48
C TRP A 258 13.84 2.33 24.52
N TYR A 259 13.29 2.95 23.49
CA TYR A 259 13.09 4.40 23.38
C TYR A 259 11.70 4.88 23.86
N LEU A 260 10.78 3.93 24.16
CA LEU A 260 9.44 4.23 24.68
C LEU A 260 9.41 4.00 26.19
N SER A 261 8.97 5.02 26.95
CA SER A 261 8.73 4.88 28.38
C SER A 261 7.41 4.12 28.65
N ALA A 262 7.22 3.66 29.89
CA ALA A 262 5.96 3.06 30.31
C ALA A 262 4.78 4.04 30.13
N ASP A 263 4.99 5.33 30.37
CA ASP A 263 3.98 6.39 30.18
C ASP A 263 3.65 6.59 28.70
N ASP A 264 4.65 6.52 27.80
CA ASP A 264 4.43 6.57 26.35
C ASP A 264 3.54 5.39 25.88
N ILE A 265 3.80 4.18 26.38
CA ILE A 265 3.01 2.98 26.05
C ILE A 265 1.59 3.10 26.61
N ALA A 266 1.42 3.54 27.85
CA ALA A 266 0.11 3.76 28.46
C ALA A 266 -0.69 4.84 27.70
N LEU A 267 -0.03 5.93 27.27
CA LEU A 267 -0.63 6.96 26.44
C LEU A 267 -1.08 6.40 25.09
N ALA A 268 -0.24 5.58 24.43
CA ALA A 268 -0.59 4.93 23.17
C ALA A 268 -1.83 4.04 23.32
N GLN A 269 -1.85 3.17 24.34
CA GLN A 269 -2.98 2.28 24.59
C GLN A 269 -4.27 3.07 24.87
N LYS A 270 -4.20 4.11 25.70
CA LYS A 270 -5.34 4.99 25.98
C LYS A 270 -5.87 5.66 24.71
N ARG A 271 -4.97 6.17 23.85
CA ARG A 271 -5.34 6.79 22.57
C ARG A 271 -6.05 5.82 21.63
N MET A 272 -5.59 4.56 21.55
CA MET A 272 -6.20 3.54 20.71
C MET A 272 -7.55 3.04 21.27
N GLN A 273 -7.73 2.98 22.60
CA GLN A 273 -9.01 2.68 23.24
C GLN A 273 -10.06 3.75 22.94
N LEU A 274 -9.69 5.03 23.03
CA LEU A 274 -10.59 6.16 22.69
C LEU A 274 -11.05 6.14 21.22
N GLU A 275 -10.25 5.57 20.31
CA GLU A 275 -10.61 5.38 18.90
C GLU A 275 -11.57 4.19 18.65
N GLY A 276 -11.94 3.43 19.70
CA GLY A 276 -12.83 2.28 19.61
C GLY A 276 -12.24 1.10 18.80
N ARG A 277 -10.91 1.08 18.60
CA ARG A 277 -10.23 0.01 17.83
C ARG A 277 -10.10 -1.32 18.58
N ALA A 278 -10.34 -1.33 19.89
CA ALA A 278 -10.23 -2.52 20.73
C ALA A 278 -11.28 -3.61 20.43
N ASN A 279 -12.36 -3.30 19.73
CA ASN A 279 -13.45 -4.23 19.44
C ASN A 279 -13.42 -4.75 18.01
N ARG A 280 -12.40 -5.54 17.65
CA ARG A 280 -12.49 -6.39 16.44
C ARG A 280 -13.55 -7.44 16.67
N GLN A 281 -14.61 -7.36 15.89
CA GLN A 281 -15.64 -8.38 15.89
C GLN A 281 -15.13 -9.62 15.13
N PRO A 282 -15.35 -10.85 15.62
CA PRO A 282 -14.98 -12.04 14.87
C PRO A 282 -15.77 -12.12 13.56
N PHE A 283 -15.14 -12.61 12.50
CA PHE A 283 -15.82 -12.90 11.25
C PHE A 283 -16.83 -14.06 11.45
N THR A 284 -18.10 -13.73 11.52
CA THR A 284 -19.16 -14.74 11.53
C THR A 284 -19.47 -15.17 10.10
N LYS A 285 -20.00 -16.41 9.94
CA LYS A 285 -20.40 -16.92 8.62
C LYS A 285 -21.46 -16.03 7.95
N GLU A 286 -22.36 -15.48 8.72
CA GLU A 286 -23.42 -14.57 8.25
C GLU A 286 -22.82 -13.26 7.73
N LYS A 287 -21.83 -12.70 8.45
CA LYS A 287 -21.13 -11.49 8.05
C LYS A 287 -20.30 -11.71 6.77
N LEU A 288 -19.57 -12.81 6.68
CA LEU A 288 -18.89 -13.20 5.46
C LEU A 288 -19.85 -13.32 4.28
N LYS A 289 -21.00 -14.03 4.47
CA LYS A 289 -22.01 -14.13 3.42
C LYS A 289 -22.51 -12.77 2.97
N LYS A 290 -22.77 -11.83 3.91
CA LYS A 290 -23.17 -10.45 3.60
C LYS A 290 -22.12 -9.75 2.74
N ILE A 291 -20.84 -9.83 3.10
CA ILE A 291 -19.73 -9.19 2.36
C ILE A 291 -19.60 -9.79 0.96
N PHE A 292 -19.63 -11.14 0.84
CA PHE A 292 -19.52 -11.83 -0.45
C PHE A 292 -20.75 -11.64 -1.35
N THR A 293 -21.88 -11.17 -0.82
CA THR A 293 -23.06 -10.80 -1.62
C THR A 293 -23.15 -9.29 -1.88
N SER A 294 -22.26 -8.49 -1.27
CA SER A 294 -22.20 -7.05 -1.47
C SER A 294 -21.57 -6.69 -2.81
N TRP A 295 -22.13 -5.69 -3.49
CA TRP A 295 -21.54 -5.12 -4.71
C TRP A 295 -20.22 -4.41 -4.44
N HIS A 296 -19.97 -3.94 -3.19
CA HIS A 296 -18.75 -3.26 -2.78
C HIS A 296 -17.50 -4.09 -3.10
N LEU A 297 -17.50 -5.36 -2.69
CA LEU A 297 -16.37 -6.26 -2.89
C LEU A 297 -15.98 -6.37 -4.37
N TYR A 298 -16.93 -6.61 -5.24
CA TYR A 298 -16.63 -6.90 -6.66
C TYR A 298 -16.30 -5.64 -7.46
N THR A 299 -17.08 -4.57 -7.28
CA THR A 299 -16.89 -3.36 -8.11
C THR A 299 -15.65 -2.57 -7.70
N LEU A 300 -15.36 -2.44 -6.40
CA LEU A 300 -14.16 -1.76 -5.93
C LEU A 300 -12.90 -2.58 -6.27
N THR A 301 -12.96 -3.91 -6.15
CA THR A 301 -11.88 -4.80 -6.60
C THR A 301 -11.64 -4.65 -8.10
N ALA A 302 -12.68 -4.68 -8.93
CA ALA A 302 -12.55 -4.49 -10.37
C ALA A 302 -12.00 -3.09 -10.73
N LEU A 303 -12.44 -2.04 -10.04
CA LEU A 303 -11.89 -0.69 -10.21
C LEU A 303 -10.36 -0.69 -10.00
N TYR A 304 -9.89 -1.33 -8.93
CA TYR A 304 -8.47 -1.35 -8.62
C TYR A 304 -7.67 -2.26 -9.55
N ILE A 305 -8.25 -3.36 -10.04
CA ILE A 305 -7.65 -4.20 -11.09
C ILE A 305 -7.43 -3.38 -12.36
N PHE A 306 -8.45 -2.64 -12.83
CA PHE A 306 -8.33 -1.79 -14.01
C PHE A 306 -7.29 -0.68 -13.82
N PHE A 307 -7.25 -0.05 -12.66
CA PHE A 307 -6.24 0.95 -12.33
C PHE A 307 -4.83 0.35 -12.33
N ASN A 308 -4.56 -0.65 -11.50
CA ASN A 308 -3.21 -1.19 -11.28
C ASN A 308 -2.60 -1.77 -12.57
N ASN A 309 -3.40 -2.48 -13.34
CA ASN A 309 -2.94 -3.07 -14.60
C ASN A 309 -3.00 -2.08 -15.77
N GLY A 310 -3.78 -1.00 -15.69
CA GLY A 310 -3.83 0.09 -16.66
C GLY A 310 -2.60 1.00 -16.65
N CYS A 311 -1.77 0.96 -15.60
CA CYS A 311 -0.52 1.70 -15.47
C CYS A 311 0.71 0.95 -16.03
N GLY A 312 0.53 0.11 -17.03
CA GLY A 312 1.54 -0.84 -17.51
C GLY A 312 2.91 -0.25 -17.83
N LEU A 313 3.00 0.98 -18.36
CA LEU A 313 4.28 1.65 -18.64
C LEU A 313 5.09 1.98 -17.38
N LEU A 314 4.48 2.02 -16.19
CA LEU A 314 5.21 2.27 -14.95
C LEU A 314 5.89 1.01 -14.42
N GLY A 315 5.32 -0.16 -14.71
CA GLY A 315 5.86 -1.46 -14.28
C GLY A 315 6.78 -2.13 -15.30
N GLN A 316 6.70 -1.73 -16.58
CA GLN A 316 7.47 -2.32 -17.67
C GLN A 316 8.53 -1.36 -18.20
N PRO A 317 9.70 -1.84 -18.65
CA PRO A 317 10.78 -0.98 -19.13
C PRO A 317 10.55 -0.45 -20.56
N GLY A 318 9.30 -0.26 -20.97
CA GLY A 318 8.96 0.14 -22.35
C GLY A 318 9.61 1.45 -22.78
N PHE A 319 9.61 2.47 -21.92
CA PHE A 319 10.29 3.72 -22.18
C PHE A 319 11.80 3.54 -22.26
N GLN A 320 12.40 2.80 -21.34
CA GLN A 320 13.84 2.51 -21.32
C GLN A 320 14.28 1.74 -22.58
N LEU A 321 13.50 0.74 -22.99
CA LEU A 321 13.81 -0.05 -24.20
C LEU A 321 13.67 0.77 -25.47
N TRP A 322 12.73 1.72 -25.52
CA TRP A 322 12.64 2.68 -26.61
C TRP A 322 13.86 3.60 -26.68
N LEU A 323 14.29 4.16 -25.55
CA LEU A 323 15.50 4.99 -25.47
C LEU A 323 16.75 4.19 -25.88
N LYS A 324 16.89 2.96 -25.38
CA LYS A 324 18.01 2.07 -25.76
C LYS A 324 18.03 1.79 -27.26
N GLY A 325 16.87 1.50 -27.84
CA GLY A 325 16.70 1.28 -29.28
C GLY A 325 16.98 2.53 -30.13
N ALA A 326 16.77 3.72 -29.57
CA ALA A 326 17.08 5.00 -30.20
C ALA A 326 18.54 5.43 -30.04
N GLY A 327 19.40 4.62 -29.38
CA GLY A 327 20.84 4.87 -29.24
C GLY A 327 21.24 5.79 -28.09
N TYR A 328 20.35 6.05 -27.13
CA TYR A 328 20.68 6.82 -25.93
C TYR A 328 21.68 6.07 -25.03
N SER A 329 22.52 6.81 -24.32
CA SER A 329 23.48 6.26 -23.37
C SER A 329 22.81 5.56 -22.19
N VAL A 330 23.50 4.62 -21.53
CA VAL A 330 22.98 3.93 -20.34
C VAL A 330 22.54 4.91 -19.26
N LYS A 331 23.28 6.02 -19.09
CA LYS A 331 22.91 7.09 -18.15
C LYS A 331 21.55 7.68 -18.50
N GLU A 332 21.33 8.06 -19.75
CA GLU A 332 20.06 8.66 -20.21
C GLU A 332 18.90 7.67 -20.14
N VAL A 333 19.12 6.42 -20.52
CA VAL A 333 18.13 5.33 -20.46
C VAL A 333 17.60 5.12 -19.03
N ASN A 334 18.43 5.33 -18.02
CA ASN A 334 18.05 5.15 -16.62
C ASN A 334 17.57 6.45 -15.95
N THR A 335 18.04 7.62 -16.39
CA THR A 335 17.67 8.90 -15.74
C THR A 335 16.39 9.52 -16.31
N TYR A 336 16.14 9.47 -17.62
CA TYR A 336 14.93 10.10 -18.20
C TYR A 336 13.61 9.51 -17.67
N PRO A 337 13.45 8.19 -17.47
CA PRO A 337 12.22 7.65 -16.89
C PRO A 337 11.94 8.11 -15.47
N THR A 338 12.93 8.61 -14.72
CA THR A 338 12.71 9.15 -13.37
C THR A 338 11.78 10.37 -13.37
N ILE A 339 11.72 11.10 -14.49
CA ILE A 339 10.78 12.22 -14.69
C ILE A 339 9.33 11.71 -14.63
N THR A 340 9.06 10.54 -15.22
CA THR A 340 7.72 9.92 -15.15
C THR A 340 7.34 9.61 -13.70
N SER A 341 8.26 9.10 -12.89
CA SER A 341 8.03 8.85 -11.46
C SER A 341 7.82 10.15 -10.67
N ALA A 342 8.54 11.24 -11.02
CA ALA A 342 8.29 12.55 -10.42
C ALA A 342 6.88 13.07 -10.76
N ILE A 343 6.43 12.86 -12.00
CA ILE A 343 5.06 13.20 -12.41
C ILE A 343 4.03 12.40 -11.60
N VAL A 344 4.27 11.12 -11.30
CA VAL A 344 3.40 10.32 -10.40
C VAL A 344 3.26 10.99 -9.04
N VAL A 345 4.36 11.43 -8.42
CA VAL A 345 4.32 12.10 -7.11
C VAL A 345 3.50 13.38 -7.16
N VAL A 346 3.77 14.23 -8.14
CA VAL A 346 3.08 15.53 -8.31
C VAL A 346 1.58 15.30 -8.57
N THR A 347 1.23 14.38 -9.46
CA THR A 347 -0.16 14.09 -9.80
C THR A 347 -0.91 13.45 -8.65
N THR A 348 -0.26 12.60 -7.83
CA THR A 348 -0.85 12.04 -6.60
C THR A 348 -1.31 13.17 -5.67
N LEU A 349 -0.46 14.18 -5.44
CA LEU A 349 -0.80 15.32 -4.60
C LEU A 349 -1.92 16.17 -5.22
N ILE A 350 -1.84 16.47 -6.52
CA ILE A 350 -2.86 17.25 -7.24
C ILE A 350 -4.22 16.53 -7.19
N TYR A 351 -4.27 15.23 -7.43
CA TYR A 351 -5.52 14.47 -7.41
C TYR A 351 -6.13 14.41 -6.00
N ALA A 352 -5.32 14.15 -4.96
CA ALA A 352 -5.80 14.15 -3.60
C ALA A 352 -6.36 15.52 -3.21
N TRP A 353 -5.58 16.58 -3.43
CA TRP A 353 -5.98 17.94 -3.07
C TRP A 353 -7.20 18.43 -3.86
N SER A 354 -7.22 18.21 -5.17
CA SER A 354 -8.38 18.59 -6.01
C SER A 354 -9.65 17.83 -5.62
N SER A 355 -9.55 16.55 -5.26
CA SER A 355 -10.67 15.76 -4.77
C SER A 355 -11.29 16.35 -3.51
N ASP A 356 -10.45 16.76 -2.55
CA ASP A 356 -10.93 17.29 -1.27
C ASP A 356 -11.45 18.72 -1.37
N THR A 357 -10.79 19.57 -2.17
CA THR A 357 -11.12 21.01 -2.26
C THR A 357 -12.08 21.31 -3.40
N VAL A 358 -11.66 21.11 -4.65
CA VAL A 358 -12.40 21.49 -5.86
C VAL A 358 -13.65 20.63 -6.02
N PHE A 359 -13.52 19.33 -5.84
CA PHE A 359 -14.62 18.37 -6.01
C PHE A 359 -15.37 18.06 -4.71
N LYS A 360 -15.09 18.80 -3.62
CA LYS A 360 -15.83 18.73 -2.33
C LYS A 360 -15.94 17.29 -1.79
N GLY A 361 -14.83 16.53 -1.85
CA GLY A 361 -14.77 15.15 -1.39
C GLY A 361 -15.20 14.10 -2.43
N ALA A 362 -15.61 14.49 -3.65
CA ALA A 362 -15.92 13.50 -4.69
C ALA A 362 -14.63 12.87 -5.24
N ARG A 363 -14.49 11.54 -5.14
CA ARG A 363 -13.29 10.79 -5.55
C ARG A 363 -13.28 10.44 -7.04
N TRP A 364 -14.45 10.27 -7.65
CA TRP A 364 -14.57 9.82 -9.04
C TRP A 364 -14.02 10.79 -10.11
N PRO A 365 -14.07 12.14 -9.99
CA PRO A 365 -13.67 13.02 -11.10
C PRO A 365 -12.17 12.95 -11.43
N PRO A 366 -11.22 12.98 -10.46
CA PRO A 366 -9.81 12.78 -10.76
C PRO A 366 -9.50 11.41 -11.35
N ILE A 367 -10.23 10.35 -10.93
CA ILE A 367 -10.06 8.99 -11.48
C ILE A 367 -10.46 8.97 -12.96
N VAL A 368 -11.60 9.57 -13.30
CA VAL A 368 -12.07 9.69 -14.70
C VAL A 368 -11.08 10.53 -15.54
N PHE A 369 -10.61 11.66 -15.00
CA PHE A 369 -9.62 12.49 -15.69
C PHE A 369 -8.33 11.72 -15.99
N SER A 370 -7.80 11.00 -15.01
CA SER A 370 -6.64 10.13 -15.21
C SER A 370 -6.87 9.09 -16.30
N GLY A 371 -8.03 8.42 -16.29
CA GLY A 371 -8.41 7.46 -17.32
C GLY A 371 -8.48 8.08 -18.73
N LEU A 372 -9.02 9.29 -18.88
CA LEU A 372 -9.07 10.00 -20.16
C LEU A 372 -7.67 10.34 -20.68
N VAL A 373 -6.78 10.84 -19.81
CA VAL A 373 -5.39 11.12 -20.17
C VAL A 373 -4.69 9.83 -20.64
N GLN A 374 -4.89 8.71 -19.93
CA GLN A 374 -4.32 7.42 -20.31
C GLN A 374 -4.84 6.92 -21.68
N ILE A 375 -6.13 7.11 -21.97
CA ILE A 375 -6.70 6.77 -23.29
C ILE A 375 -5.97 7.53 -24.40
N VAL A 376 -5.75 8.84 -24.24
CA VAL A 376 -5.05 9.66 -25.25
C VAL A 376 -3.61 9.16 -25.44
N ILE A 377 -2.88 8.92 -24.34
CA ILE A 377 -1.50 8.47 -24.37
C ILE A 377 -1.39 7.10 -25.05
N TYR A 378 -2.14 6.11 -24.60
CA TYR A 378 -2.03 4.76 -25.13
C TYR A 378 -2.60 4.59 -26.54
N SER A 379 -3.64 5.36 -26.92
CA SER A 379 -4.11 5.42 -28.30
C SER A 379 -3.04 5.98 -29.24
N SER A 380 -2.32 7.04 -28.79
CA SER A 380 -1.21 7.60 -29.54
C SER A 380 -0.06 6.61 -29.71
N LEU A 381 0.31 5.90 -28.63
CA LEU A 381 1.37 4.88 -28.68
C LEU A 381 0.94 3.65 -29.48
N THR A 382 -0.35 3.34 -29.54
CA THR A 382 -0.88 2.26 -30.41
C THR A 382 -0.67 2.60 -31.88
N ALA A 383 -0.88 3.85 -32.29
CA ALA A 383 -0.64 4.32 -33.65
C ALA A 383 0.86 4.27 -34.01
N TRP A 384 1.75 4.36 -33.01
CA TRP A 384 3.21 4.33 -33.07
C TRP A 384 3.87 5.32 -34.01
N ASP A 385 3.34 5.53 -35.20
CA ASP A 385 3.86 6.50 -36.19
C ASP A 385 3.36 7.91 -35.89
N ILE A 386 3.91 8.48 -34.83
CA ILE A 386 3.61 9.80 -34.31
C ILE A 386 4.88 10.63 -34.20
N PRO A 387 4.79 12.00 -34.21
CA PRO A 387 5.96 12.86 -34.06
C PRO A 387 6.77 12.50 -32.81
N ILE A 388 8.09 12.48 -32.95
CA ILE A 388 9.00 12.05 -31.86
C ILE A 388 8.82 12.88 -30.58
N ALA A 389 8.54 14.18 -30.71
CA ALA A 389 8.27 15.06 -29.58
C ALA A 389 7.00 14.64 -28.82
N TRP A 390 5.93 14.21 -29.55
CA TRP A 390 4.72 13.70 -28.94
C TRP A 390 4.93 12.33 -28.30
N LYS A 391 5.76 11.47 -28.91
CA LYS A 391 6.15 10.17 -28.33
C LYS A 391 6.85 10.36 -26.98
N TRP A 392 7.77 11.31 -26.87
CA TRP A 392 8.35 11.73 -25.59
C TRP A 392 7.28 12.18 -24.59
N GLY A 393 6.35 13.03 -25.05
CA GLY A 393 5.22 13.46 -24.23
C GLY A 393 4.40 12.27 -23.68
N CYS A 394 4.09 11.30 -24.53
CA CYS A 394 3.34 10.11 -24.12
C CYS A 394 4.06 9.30 -23.05
N PHE A 395 5.36 9.05 -23.19
CA PHE A 395 6.13 8.31 -22.19
C PHE A 395 6.22 9.06 -20.85
N LEU A 396 6.46 10.36 -20.88
CA LEU A 396 6.56 11.17 -19.67
C LEU A 396 5.21 11.33 -18.97
N LEU A 397 4.15 11.64 -19.73
CA LEU A 397 2.80 11.86 -19.20
C LEU A 397 2.10 10.57 -18.75
N ALA A 398 2.65 9.39 -19.06
CA ALA A 398 2.15 8.11 -18.52
C ALA A 398 2.11 8.11 -16.97
N GLY A 399 2.93 8.93 -16.31
CA GLY A 399 2.90 9.16 -14.87
C GLY A 399 1.56 9.66 -14.33
N PHE A 400 0.71 10.29 -15.15
CA PHE A 400 -0.65 10.71 -14.74
C PHE A 400 -1.53 9.53 -14.32
N GLY A 401 -1.27 8.33 -14.83
CA GLY A 401 -1.99 7.12 -14.44
C GLY A 401 -1.74 6.69 -13.00
N GLY A 402 -0.48 6.74 -12.55
CA GLY A 402 -0.07 6.22 -11.24
C GLY A 402 -0.62 6.98 -10.03
N GLY A 403 -0.96 8.25 -10.21
CA GLY A 403 -1.31 9.16 -9.11
C GLY A 403 -2.64 8.89 -8.40
N ILE A 404 -3.50 8.00 -8.90
CA ILE A 404 -4.84 7.75 -8.33
C ILE A 404 -4.93 6.58 -7.35
N SER A 405 -3.83 5.87 -7.07
CA SER A 405 -3.83 4.70 -6.16
C SER A 405 -4.44 5.01 -4.81
N GLY A 406 -3.91 6.01 -4.11
CA GLY A 406 -4.40 6.41 -2.79
C GLY A 406 -5.86 6.88 -2.82
N LEU A 407 -6.29 7.51 -3.92
CA LEU A 407 -7.65 8.01 -4.07
C LEU A 407 -8.67 6.87 -4.22
N THR A 408 -8.30 5.78 -4.92
CA THR A 408 -9.17 4.60 -5.06
C THR A 408 -9.38 3.89 -3.72
N PHE A 409 -8.33 3.75 -2.90
CA PHE A 409 -8.44 3.23 -1.54
C PHE A 409 -9.26 4.15 -0.63
N ALA A 410 -9.02 5.48 -0.69
CA ALA A 410 -9.80 6.44 0.07
C ALA A 410 -11.30 6.32 -0.26
N TRP A 411 -11.64 6.17 -1.53
CA TRP A 411 -13.03 5.96 -1.96
C TRP A 411 -13.63 4.67 -1.41
N ALA A 412 -12.88 3.57 -1.43
CA ALA A 412 -13.32 2.31 -0.84
C ALA A 412 -13.56 2.43 0.68
N HIS A 413 -12.67 3.15 1.38
CA HIS A 413 -12.82 3.42 2.81
C HIS A 413 -14.05 4.27 3.15
N GLU A 414 -14.43 5.21 2.28
CA GLU A 414 -15.62 6.04 2.44
C GLU A 414 -16.91 5.25 2.20
N ILE A 415 -16.91 4.37 1.18
CA ILE A 415 -18.07 3.51 0.86
C ILE A 415 -18.29 2.48 1.97
N CYS A 416 -17.24 1.83 2.45
CA CYS A 416 -17.30 0.79 3.48
C CYS A 416 -17.11 1.33 4.91
N LYS A 417 -17.48 2.62 5.17
CA LYS A 417 -17.20 3.29 6.44
C LYS A 417 -17.89 2.67 7.65
N ASP A 418 -19.07 2.05 7.45
CA ASP A 418 -19.95 1.57 8.52
C ASP A 418 -19.57 0.16 9.04
N ASP A 419 -18.73 -0.58 8.31
CA ASP A 419 -18.29 -1.93 8.66
C ASP A 419 -16.76 -2.08 8.48
N ASN A 420 -16.04 -2.20 9.61
CA ASN A 420 -14.58 -2.30 9.60
C ASN A 420 -14.08 -3.59 8.94
N GLU A 421 -14.81 -4.70 9.12
CA GLU A 421 -14.45 -6.01 8.58
C GLU A 421 -14.73 -6.06 7.07
N GLU A 422 -15.84 -5.48 6.61
CA GLU A 422 -16.11 -5.32 5.18
C GLU A 422 -15.03 -4.47 4.52
N ARG A 423 -14.70 -3.33 5.12
CA ARG A 423 -13.64 -2.44 4.63
C ARG A 423 -12.29 -3.16 4.52
N ALA A 424 -11.91 -3.93 5.54
CA ALA A 424 -10.65 -4.67 5.53
C ALA A 424 -10.62 -5.75 4.43
N LEU A 425 -11.73 -6.49 4.26
CA LEU A 425 -11.81 -7.53 3.23
C LEU A 425 -11.84 -6.93 1.82
N VAL A 426 -12.59 -5.85 1.60
CA VAL A 426 -12.65 -5.16 0.32
C VAL A 426 -11.30 -4.60 -0.08
N THR A 427 -10.62 -3.85 0.81
CA THR A 427 -9.31 -3.26 0.49
C THR A 427 -8.22 -4.31 0.32
N GLY A 428 -8.26 -5.40 1.10
CA GLY A 428 -7.40 -6.56 0.92
C GLY A 428 -7.62 -7.23 -0.43
N SER A 429 -8.88 -7.45 -0.83
CA SER A 429 -9.23 -8.02 -2.13
C SER A 429 -8.82 -7.12 -3.30
N MET A 430 -8.97 -5.79 -3.17
CA MET A 430 -8.49 -4.82 -4.17
C MET A 430 -6.99 -5.02 -4.45
N ASN A 431 -6.18 -5.03 -3.41
CA ASN A 431 -4.73 -5.21 -3.55
C ASN A 431 -4.38 -6.59 -4.10
N GLN A 432 -4.84 -7.64 -3.44
CA GLN A 432 -4.50 -9.02 -3.80
C GLN A 432 -4.88 -9.38 -5.24
N MET A 433 -6.11 -9.08 -5.64
CA MET A 433 -6.59 -9.41 -6.99
C MET A 433 -5.89 -8.61 -8.07
N ALA A 434 -5.50 -7.36 -7.80
CA ALA A 434 -4.71 -6.59 -8.75
C ALA A 434 -3.35 -7.24 -9.05
N TYR A 435 -2.67 -7.75 -8.01
CA TYR A 435 -1.41 -8.50 -8.20
C TYR A 435 -1.63 -9.87 -8.85
N VAL A 436 -2.75 -10.56 -8.58
CA VAL A 436 -3.10 -11.80 -9.29
C VAL A 436 -3.20 -11.55 -10.80
N PHE A 437 -3.84 -10.47 -11.22
CA PHE A 437 -3.89 -10.08 -12.64
C PHE A 437 -2.51 -9.68 -13.17
N GLN A 438 -1.73 -8.95 -12.39
CA GLN A 438 -0.37 -8.54 -12.76
C GLN A 438 0.58 -9.73 -12.91
N ALA A 439 0.29 -10.89 -12.31
CA ALA A 439 1.13 -12.09 -12.44
C ALA A 439 1.12 -12.70 -13.85
N TRP A 440 -0.01 -12.66 -14.55
CA TRP A 440 -0.15 -13.33 -15.85
C TRP A 440 -0.43 -12.39 -17.03
N LEU A 441 -1.10 -11.25 -16.79
CA LEU A 441 -1.48 -10.34 -17.86
C LEU A 441 -0.29 -9.80 -18.65
N PRO A 442 0.83 -9.38 -18.03
CA PRO A 442 2.01 -8.91 -18.77
C PRO A 442 2.64 -9.97 -19.67
N LEU A 443 2.51 -11.26 -19.36
CA LEU A 443 2.99 -12.36 -20.22
C LEU A 443 2.29 -12.37 -21.59
N LEU A 444 1.04 -11.88 -21.64
CA LEU A 444 0.24 -11.85 -22.85
C LEU A 444 0.42 -10.53 -23.63
N ILE A 445 0.49 -9.41 -22.94
CA ILE A 445 0.35 -8.08 -23.55
C ILE A 445 1.65 -7.25 -23.55
N TRP A 446 2.59 -7.54 -22.64
CA TRP A 446 3.86 -6.83 -22.51
C TRP A 446 5.06 -7.71 -22.82
N GLN A 447 4.95 -8.57 -23.82
CA GLN A 447 6.04 -9.49 -24.20
C GLN A 447 7.31 -8.70 -24.55
N GLN A 448 8.41 -9.04 -23.90
CA GLN A 448 9.70 -8.37 -24.09
C GLN A 448 10.15 -8.36 -25.56
N VAL A 449 9.88 -9.45 -26.29
CA VAL A 449 10.22 -9.59 -27.72
C VAL A 449 9.48 -8.61 -28.63
N GLN A 450 8.39 -8.01 -28.17
CA GLN A 450 7.59 -7.02 -28.89
C GLN A 450 7.98 -5.57 -28.55
N ALA A 451 8.95 -5.40 -27.64
CA ALA A 451 9.41 -4.08 -27.25
C ALA A 451 10.08 -3.35 -28.44
N PRO A 452 9.94 -2.03 -28.53
CA PRO A 452 9.18 -1.11 -27.68
C PRO A 452 7.75 -0.85 -28.16
N GLN A 453 7.28 -1.48 -29.25
CA GLN A 453 6.00 -1.17 -29.89
C GLN A 453 4.79 -1.81 -29.19
N TYR A 454 4.96 -2.97 -28.55
CA TYR A 454 3.92 -3.69 -27.80
C TYR A 454 2.53 -3.65 -28.45
N PRO A 455 2.32 -4.28 -29.60
CA PRO A 455 1.09 -4.17 -30.39
C PRO A 455 -0.17 -4.64 -29.64
N SER A 456 -0.02 -5.54 -28.67
CA SER A 456 -1.10 -5.97 -27.77
C SER A 456 -1.17 -5.15 -26.49
N GLY A 457 -0.04 -4.55 -26.05
CA GLY A 457 0.06 -3.83 -24.79
C GLY A 457 -0.73 -2.54 -24.78
N TYR A 458 -0.39 -1.61 -25.65
CA TYR A 458 -1.03 -0.28 -25.68
C TYR A 458 -2.54 -0.34 -25.93
N PRO A 459 -3.08 -1.13 -26.88
CA PRO A 459 -4.54 -1.24 -27.03
C PRO A 459 -5.25 -1.80 -25.81
N THR A 460 -4.62 -2.76 -25.10
CA THR A 460 -5.17 -3.29 -23.86
C THR A 460 -5.20 -2.22 -22.76
N MET A 461 -4.19 -1.34 -22.69
CA MET A 461 -4.21 -0.20 -21.75
C MET A 461 -5.36 0.76 -22.03
N VAL A 462 -5.70 1.00 -23.30
CA VAL A 462 -6.89 1.78 -23.68
C VAL A 462 -8.15 1.10 -23.14
N ALA A 463 -8.29 -0.22 -23.34
CA ALA A 463 -9.46 -0.97 -22.86
C ALA A 463 -9.57 -0.94 -21.33
N LEU A 464 -8.47 -1.11 -20.61
CA LEU A 464 -8.43 -1.03 -19.14
C LEU A 464 -8.78 0.39 -18.64
N SER A 465 -8.33 1.43 -19.34
CA SER A 465 -8.66 2.82 -19.00
C SER A 465 -10.14 3.13 -19.22
N VAL A 466 -10.75 2.60 -20.30
CA VAL A 466 -12.20 2.66 -20.52
C VAL A 466 -12.95 1.92 -19.41
N GLY A 467 -12.47 0.73 -19.03
CA GLY A 467 -13.00 -0.05 -17.91
C GLY A 467 -12.95 0.72 -16.59
N LEU A 468 -11.81 1.39 -16.30
CA LEU A 468 -11.63 2.24 -15.12
C LEU A 468 -12.68 3.36 -15.05
N ILE A 469 -12.90 4.05 -16.16
CA ILE A 469 -13.90 5.12 -16.28
C ILE A 469 -15.31 4.54 -16.08
N GLY A 470 -15.64 3.45 -16.78
CA GLY A 470 -16.94 2.79 -16.65
C GLY A 470 -17.25 2.34 -15.24
N MET A 471 -16.26 1.70 -14.57
CA MET A 471 -16.38 1.29 -13.16
C MET A 471 -16.55 2.48 -12.22
N SER A 472 -15.88 3.60 -12.46
CA SER A 472 -16.02 4.80 -11.64
C SER A 472 -17.46 5.35 -11.71
N PHE A 473 -18.08 5.37 -12.89
CA PHE A 473 -19.48 5.78 -13.02
C PHE A 473 -20.46 4.76 -12.43
N LEU A 474 -20.17 3.45 -12.58
CA LEU A 474 -21.00 2.39 -12.00
C LEU A 474 -21.01 2.46 -10.46
N ILE A 475 -19.83 2.60 -9.84
CA ILE A 475 -19.71 2.72 -8.38
C ILE A 475 -20.44 3.98 -7.89
N ARG A 476 -20.27 5.12 -8.58
CA ARG A 476 -21.00 6.35 -8.26
C ARG A 476 -22.52 6.15 -8.31
N TYR A 477 -23.01 5.45 -9.32
CA TYR A 477 -24.44 5.16 -9.48
C TYR A 477 -24.95 4.25 -8.35
N LEU A 478 -24.25 3.14 -8.08
CA LEU A 478 -24.63 2.18 -7.04
C LEU A 478 -24.61 2.81 -5.65
N HIS A 479 -23.57 3.57 -5.34
CA HIS A 479 -23.45 4.26 -4.05
C HIS A 479 -24.56 5.30 -3.85
N ARG A 480 -24.89 6.10 -4.86
CA ARG A 480 -26.03 7.03 -4.79
C ARG A 480 -27.37 6.31 -4.57
N ARG A 481 -27.56 5.19 -5.26
CA ARG A 481 -28.76 4.36 -5.09
C ARG A 481 -28.87 3.80 -3.66
N GLU A 482 -27.78 3.39 -3.08
CA GLU A 482 -27.72 2.88 -1.72
C GLU A 482 -28.03 3.98 -0.69
N LEU A 483 -27.39 5.13 -0.80
CA LEU A 483 -27.70 6.30 0.05
C LEU A 483 -29.17 6.71 -0.02
N GLY A 484 -29.75 6.70 -1.24
CA GLY A 484 -31.17 6.98 -1.42
C GLY A 484 -32.08 5.99 -0.68
N LYS A 485 -31.74 4.69 -0.68
CA LYS A 485 -32.49 3.68 0.09
C LYS A 485 -32.34 3.87 1.61
N GLN A 486 -31.15 4.23 2.09
CA GLN A 486 -30.93 4.49 3.51
C GLN A 486 -31.75 5.71 3.99
N VAL A 487 -31.79 6.79 3.21
CA VAL A 487 -32.61 7.97 3.52
C VAL A 487 -34.10 7.63 3.59
N LEU A 488 -34.61 6.81 2.66
CA LEU A 488 -36.02 6.37 2.64
C LEU A 488 -36.32 5.45 3.83
N ALA A 489 -35.39 4.58 4.21
CA ALA A 489 -35.57 3.68 5.38
C ALA A 489 -35.53 4.42 6.74
N VAL A 490 -34.85 5.57 6.82
CA VAL A 490 -34.86 6.42 8.02
C VAL A 490 -36.11 7.33 8.08
N ALA A 491 -36.70 7.62 6.94
CA ALA A 491 -37.90 8.48 6.82
C ALA A 491 -39.21 7.67 6.97
N ALA A 492 -39.18 6.33 6.89
CA ALA A 492 -40.29 5.40 7.10
C ALA A 492 -40.31 4.87 8.53
#